data_039761801031168578817a57f29c9c85
#
_entry.id   039761801031168578817a57f29c9c85
#
_cell.length_a   1.000
_cell.length_b   1.000
_cell.length_c   1.000
_cell.angle_alpha   90.00
_cell.angle_beta   90.00
_cell.angle_gamma   90.00
#
_symmetry.space_group_name_H-M   'P 1'
#
loop_
_entity.id
_entity.type
_entity.pdbx_description
1 polymer ?
#
loop_
_entity_poly.entity_id
_entity_poly.type
_entity_poly.pdbx_seq_one_letter_code
_entity_poly.pdbx_strand_id
1 'polypeptide(L)'
;MRLKKKERLFKIIAMSVSFVLALLIGEILIRFLYPQLIGKWSERGSFYAYDSLLGWKGKPNTSENFERINFHVKVRNNSLGFRGGEYSYSKTPNTKRILVLGDSYVWGYGVNTDDIFTSIMEKNSAIRKY
;
A
#
# COMPACT_ATOMS: atom_id res chain seq x y z
N MET A 1 -61.78 2.08 -8.53
CA MET A 1 -60.59 2.90 -8.19
C MET A 1 -59.56 2.19 -7.30
N ARG A 2 -59.98 1.43 -6.29
CA ARG A 2 -59.08 0.66 -5.38
C ARG A 2 -58.24 -0.43 -6.04
N LEU A 3 -58.76 -1.17 -7.04
CA LEU A 3 -58.08 -2.24 -7.74
C LEU A 3 -56.84 -1.74 -8.52
N LYS A 4 -56.98 -0.65 -9.28
CA LYS A 4 -55.88 -0.03 -10.04
C LYS A 4 -54.73 0.45 -9.15
N LYS A 5 -55.05 0.86 -7.91
CA LYS A 5 -54.00 1.28 -6.92
C LYS A 5 -53.20 0.08 -6.40
N LYS A 6 -53.90 -1.06 -6.16
CA LYS A 6 -53.25 -2.33 -5.75
C LYS A 6 -52.33 -2.88 -6.85
N GLU A 7 -52.79 -2.86 -8.11
CA GLU A 7 -51.96 -3.29 -9.24
C GLU A 7 -50.69 -2.43 -9.43
N ARG A 8 -50.84 -1.11 -9.29
CA ARG A 8 -49.65 -0.22 -9.35
C ARG A 8 -48.68 -0.49 -8.22
N LEU A 9 -49.17 -0.66 -6.99
CA LEU A 9 -48.36 -0.98 -5.85
C LEU A 9 -47.62 -2.32 -6.04
N PHE A 10 -48.33 -3.35 -6.51
CA PHE A 10 -47.74 -4.64 -6.83
C PHE A 10 -46.61 -4.53 -7.88
N LYS A 11 -46.83 -3.77 -8.96
CA LYS A 11 -45.81 -3.52 -9.99
C LYS A 11 -44.59 -2.82 -9.44
N ILE A 12 -44.76 -1.80 -8.57
CA ILE A 12 -43.66 -1.10 -7.94
C ILE A 12 -42.86 -2.04 -7.04
N ILE A 13 -43.54 -2.83 -6.20
CA ILE A 13 -42.89 -3.81 -5.33
C ILE A 13 -42.14 -4.85 -6.17
N ALA A 14 -42.75 -5.40 -7.21
CA ALA A 14 -42.13 -6.39 -8.07
C ALA A 14 -40.88 -5.81 -8.78
N MET A 15 -40.97 -4.57 -9.29
CA MET A 15 -39.81 -3.89 -9.88
C MET A 15 -38.68 -3.66 -8.85
N SER A 16 -39.02 -3.23 -7.64
CA SER A 16 -38.03 -3.02 -6.59
C SER A 16 -37.32 -4.30 -6.17
N VAL A 17 -38.08 -5.38 -6.00
CA VAL A 17 -37.53 -6.70 -5.67
C VAL A 17 -36.64 -7.21 -6.80
N SER A 18 -37.09 -7.11 -8.05
CA SER A 18 -36.29 -7.52 -9.22
C SER A 18 -35.00 -6.73 -9.33
N PHE A 19 -35.05 -5.43 -9.06
CA PHE A 19 -33.85 -4.57 -9.05
C PHE A 19 -32.83 -4.99 -7.96
N VAL A 20 -33.30 -5.22 -6.74
CA VAL A 20 -32.44 -5.69 -5.64
C VAL A 20 -31.84 -7.06 -5.97
N LEU A 21 -32.63 -7.98 -6.50
CA LEU A 21 -32.14 -9.29 -6.92
C LEU A 21 -31.06 -9.18 -8.02
N ALA A 22 -31.28 -8.29 -9.00
CA ALA A 22 -30.28 -8.06 -10.06
C ALA A 22 -28.97 -7.52 -9.50
N LEU A 23 -29.03 -6.61 -8.52
CA LEU A 23 -27.81 -6.10 -7.85
C LEU A 23 -27.10 -7.21 -7.07
N LEU A 24 -27.83 -8.04 -6.33
CA LEU A 24 -27.24 -9.16 -5.59
C LEU A 24 -26.57 -10.19 -6.51
N ILE A 25 -27.24 -10.53 -7.60
CA ILE A 25 -26.68 -11.44 -8.60
C ILE A 25 -25.44 -10.81 -9.24
N GLY A 26 -25.49 -9.54 -9.60
CA GLY A 26 -24.34 -8.81 -10.14
C GLY A 26 -23.14 -8.80 -9.19
N GLU A 27 -23.36 -8.54 -7.91
CA GLU A 27 -22.34 -8.58 -6.88
C GLU A 27 -21.71 -9.97 -6.74
N ILE A 28 -22.53 -11.02 -6.72
CA ILE A 28 -22.06 -12.41 -6.65
C ILE A 28 -21.22 -12.76 -7.88
N LEU A 29 -21.68 -12.38 -9.07
CA LEU A 29 -20.95 -12.61 -10.32
C LEU A 29 -19.60 -11.89 -10.33
N ILE A 30 -19.57 -10.63 -9.91
CA ILE A 30 -18.31 -9.85 -9.82
C ILE A 30 -17.35 -10.51 -8.83
N ARG A 31 -17.81 -10.93 -7.67
CA ARG A 31 -16.98 -11.63 -6.67
C ARG A 31 -16.42 -12.95 -7.20
N PHE A 32 -17.19 -13.65 -8.02
CA PHE A 32 -16.78 -14.94 -8.58
C PHE A 32 -15.83 -14.80 -9.78
N LEU A 33 -16.15 -13.87 -10.70
CA LEU A 33 -15.39 -13.67 -11.93
C LEU A 33 -14.13 -12.80 -11.71
N TYR A 34 -14.21 -11.84 -10.79
CA TYR A 34 -13.13 -10.91 -10.44
C TYR A 34 -12.93 -10.90 -8.92
N PRO A 35 -12.38 -11.97 -8.33
CA PRO A 35 -12.14 -12.02 -6.89
C PRO A 35 -11.24 -10.84 -6.51
N GLN A 36 -11.83 -9.87 -5.82
CA GLN A 36 -11.10 -8.73 -5.31
C GLN A 36 -10.21 -9.23 -4.17
N LEU A 37 -8.91 -9.02 -4.30
CA LEU A 37 -7.92 -9.39 -3.30
C LEU A 37 -7.96 -8.46 -2.06
N ILE A 38 -9.17 -8.14 -1.59
CA ILE A 38 -9.38 -7.22 -0.46
C ILE A 38 -8.65 -7.70 0.80
N GLY A 39 -8.49 -9.01 0.99
CA GLY A 39 -7.77 -9.59 2.12
C GLY A 39 -6.27 -9.33 2.12
N LYS A 40 -5.64 -9.17 0.96
CA LYS A 40 -4.19 -8.87 0.87
C LYS A 40 -3.83 -7.40 1.09
N TRP A 41 -4.82 -6.52 1.14
CA TRP A 41 -4.59 -5.11 1.48
C TRP A 41 -4.31 -4.88 2.97
N SER A 42 -4.69 -5.80 3.85
CA SER A 42 -4.41 -5.72 5.29
C SER A 42 -2.99 -6.14 5.66
N GLU A 43 -2.31 -6.85 4.79
CA GLU A 43 -0.88 -7.09 4.91
C GLU A 43 -0.10 -5.84 4.44
N ARG A 44 -0.29 -4.74 5.14
CA ARG A 44 0.73 -3.71 5.23
C ARG A 44 1.91 -4.43 5.83
N GLY A 45 2.92 -4.69 5.00
CA GLY A 45 4.01 -5.59 5.31
C GLY A 45 4.46 -5.45 6.76
N SER A 46 4.88 -6.52 7.35
CA SER A 46 5.39 -6.58 8.73
C SER A 46 6.56 -5.61 9.00
N PHE A 47 6.97 -4.84 7.97
CA PHE A 47 8.00 -3.79 8.05
C PHE A 47 7.53 -2.45 8.64
N TYR A 48 6.25 -2.33 9.03
CA TYR A 48 5.72 -1.20 9.79
C TYR A 48 5.35 -1.59 11.22
N ALA A 49 5.46 -0.64 12.13
CA ALA A 49 5.01 -0.74 13.51
C ALA A 49 4.13 0.45 13.89
N TYR A 50 3.24 0.27 14.86
CA TYR A 50 2.49 1.38 15.43
C TYR A 50 3.42 2.32 16.19
N ASP A 51 3.15 3.62 16.08
CA ASP A 51 3.80 4.67 16.85
C ASP A 51 2.74 5.62 17.41
N SER A 52 2.80 5.93 18.69
CA SER A 52 1.77 6.73 19.38
C SER A 52 1.74 8.20 18.94
N LEU A 53 2.85 8.72 18.41
CA LEU A 53 2.97 10.10 17.95
C LEU A 53 2.72 10.23 16.45
N LEU A 54 3.27 9.31 15.65
CA LEU A 54 3.23 9.36 14.19
C LEU A 54 2.11 8.50 13.59
N GLY A 55 1.40 7.71 14.42
CA GLY A 55 0.45 6.71 13.99
C GLY A 55 1.13 5.42 13.50
N TRP A 56 2.22 5.51 12.76
CA TRP A 56 3.03 4.37 12.29
C TRP A 56 4.46 4.82 11.96
N LYS A 57 5.38 3.86 12.04
CA LYS A 57 6.78 4.03 11.68
C LYS A 57 7.35 2.76 11.06
N GLY A 58 8.50 2.84 10.41
CA GLY A 58 9.24 1.67 9.97
C GLY A 58 9.69 0.82 11.15
N LYS A 59 9.49 -0.50 11.06
CA LYS A 59 9.93 -1.44 12.07
C LYS A 59 11.43 -1.67 11.92
N PRO A 60 12.23 -1.49 12.99
CA PRO A 60 13.68 -1.72 12.93
C PRO A 60 14.06 -3.14 12.54
N ASN A 61 15.20 -3.28 11.87
CA ASN A 61 15.83 -4.57 11.53
C ASN A 61 14.90 -5.54 10.79
N THR A 62 14.07 -5.03 9.87
CA THR A 62 13.19 -5.87 9.06
C THR A 62 13.69 -6.00 7.62
N SER A 63 13.51 -7.20 7.06
CA SER A 63 13.78 -7.48 5.65
C SER A 63 12.70 -8.42 5.15
N GLU A 64 11.78 -7.90 4.33
CA GLU A 64 10.58 -8.63 3.93
C GLU A 64 10.23 -8.40 2.47
N ASN A 65 9.51 -9.37 1.92
CA ASN A 65 8.92 -9.22 0.60
C ASN A 65 7.62 -8.44 0.69
N PHE A 66 7.51 -7.41 -0.12
CA PHE A 66 6.31 -6.60 -0.28
C PHE A 66 5.70 -6.88 -1.65
N GLU A 67 4.58 -7.58 -1.62
CA GLU A 67 3.92 -8.06 -2.83
C GLU A 67 2.61 -7.34 -3.06
N ARG A 68 2.37 -6.99 -4.31
CA ARG A 68 1.11 -6.46 -4.83
C ARG A 68 0.83 -7.08 -6.20
N ILE A 69 -0.34 -6.84 -6.76
CA ILE A 69 -0.72 -7.37 -8.08
C ILE A 69 0.32 -7.01 -9.15
N ASN A 70 0.91 -5.82 -9.04
CA ASN A 70 1.76 -5.23 -10.08
C ASN A 70 3.25 -5.30 -9.77
N PHE A 71 3.65 -5.74 -8.56
CA PHE A 71 5.07 -5.81 -8.20
C PHE A 71 5.36 -6.77 -7.05
N HIS A 72 6.60 -7.27 -7.04
CA HIS A 72 7.20 -8.05 -5.97
C HIS A 72 8.55 -7.42 -5.64
N VAL A 73 8.67 -6.80 -4.48
CA VAL A 73 9.88 -6.07 -4.11
C VAL A 73 10.32 -6.42 -2.70
N LYS A 74 11.62 -6.32 -2.45
CA LYS A 74 12.21 -6.51 -1.13
C LYS A 74 12.33 -5.17 -0.43
N VAL A 75 11.71 -5.07 0.74
CA VAL A 75 11.80 -3.91 1.63
C VAL A 75 12.71 -4.26 2.78
N ARG A 76 13.72 -3.42 3.01
CA ARG A 76 14.65 -3.57 4.13
C ARG A 76 14.71 -2.27 4.92
N ASN A 77 14.45 -2.36 6.22
CA ASN A 77 14.62 -1.27 7.17
C ASN A 77 15.86 -1.52 8.02
N ASN A 78 16.61 -0.47 8.25
CA ASN A 78 17.80 -0.49 9.09
C ASN A 78 17.46 -0.57 10.59
N SER A 79 18.49 -0.51 11.46
CA SER A 79 18.35 -0.55 12.91
C SER A 79 17.50 0.58 13.51
N LEU A 80 17.34 1.68 12.78
CA LEU A 80 16.53 2.85 13.18
C LEU A 80 15.11 2.84 12.59
N GLY A 81 14.77 1.83 11.76
CA GLY A 81 13.47 1.73 11.10
C GLY A 81 13.36 2.54 9.80
N PHE A 82 14.43 3.15 9.31
CA PHE A 82 14.45 3.81 8.01
C PHE A 82 14.74 2.82 6.89
N ARG A 83 14.14 3.02 5.76
CA ARG A 83 14.37 2.20 4.59
C ARG A 83 15.73 2.48 3.99
N GLY A 84 16.58 1.46 3.85
CA GLY A 84 17.90 1.57 3.26
C GLY A 84 19.00 0.92 4.09
N GLY A 85 20.23 1.43 3.91
CA GLY A 85 21.41 0.98 4.62
C GLY A 85 21.51 1.49 6.06
N GLU A 86 22.49 0.97 6.80
CA GLU A 86 22.80 1.44 8.15
C GLU A 86 23.52 2.79 8.13
N TYR A 87 23.19 3.64 9.09
CA TYR A 87 23.91 4.89 9.33
C TYR A 87 23.90 5.24 10.81
N SER A 88 24.92 5.98 11.23
CA SER A 88 25.04 6.50 12.60
C SER A 88 24.35 7.86 12.73
N TYR A 89 23.80 8.18 13.91
CA TYR A 89 23.34 9.55 14.21
C TYR A 89 24.46 10.56 14.11
N SER A 90 25.66 10.20 14.59
CA SER A 90 26.84 11.03 14.44
C SER A 90 27.32 11.03 13.00
N LYS A 91 27.50 12.22 12.43
CA LYS A 91 27.99 12.37 11.07
C LYS A 91 29.45 11.99 11.00
N THR A 92 29.83 11.12 10.08
CA THR A 92 31.24 10.81 9.79
C THR A 92 31.96 12.06 9.29
N PRO A 93 33.18 12.35 9.76
CA PRO A 93 33.98 13.47 9.24
C PRO A 93 34.12 13.40 7.71
N ASN A 94 34.13 14.56 7.06
CA ASN A 94 34.27 14.70 5.60
C ASN A 94 33.20 14.05 4.76
N THR A 95 32.02 13.74 5.35
CA THR A 95 30.86 13.23 4.59
C THR A 95 29.78 14.31 4.48
N LYS A 96 28.99 14.24 3.41
CA LYS A 96 27.74 15.00 3.28
C LYS A 96 26.58 14.07 3.60
N ARG A 97 25.66 14.51 4.45
CA ARG A 97 24.43 13.78 4.73
C ARG A 97 23.26 14.53 4.11
N ILE A 98 22.50 13.84 3.30
CA ILE A 98 21.31 14.36 2.64
C ILE A 98 20.11 13.60 3.22
N LEU A 99 19.19 14.31 3.85
CA LEU A 99 17.91 13.78 4.28
C LEU A 99 16.86 14.12 3.22
N VAL A 100 16.21 13.09 2.69
CA VAL A 100 15.16 13.25 1.71
C VAL A 100 13.82 12.91 2.37
N LEU A 101 12.90 13.86 2.36
CA LEU A 101 11.55 13.70 2.93
C LEU A 101 10.52 13.75 1.80
N GLY A 102 9.50 12.95 1.91
CA GLY A 102 8.41 12.90 0.93
C GLY A 102 7.44 11.76 1.17
N ASP A 103 6.61 11.52 0.21
CA ASP A 103 5.56 10.52 0.21
C ASP A 103 6.04 9.11 -0.22
N SER A 104 5.12 8.30 -0.73
CA SER A 104 5.40 6.95 -1.21
C SER A 104 6.41 6.90 -2.36
N TYR A 105 6.54 7.95 -3.16
CA TYR A 105 7.55 8.02 -4.23
C TYR A 105 8.96 8.13 -3.65
N VAL A 106 9.15 9.01 -2.68
CA VAL A 106 10.43 9.16 -1.97
C VAL A 106 10.76 7.90 -1.18
N TRP A 107 9.76 7.30 -0.56
CA TRP A 107 9.91 6.02 0.13
C TRP A 107 10.26 4.87 -0.82
N GLY A 108 9.92 4.98 -2.12
CA GLY A 108 10.19 3.97 -3.14
C GLY A 108 9.15 2.86 -3.18
N TYR A 109 7.85 3.21 -3.15
CA TYR A 109 6.76 2.25 -3.29
C TYR A 109 6.88 1.47 -4.61
N GLY A 110 6.86 0.14 -4.53
CA GLY A 110 6.99 -0.73 -5.70
C GLY A 110 8.42 -0.90 -6.23
N VAL A 111 9.44 -0.45 -5.46
CA VAL A 111 10.85 -0.55 -5.85
C VAL A 111 11.63 -1.33 -4.79
N ASN A 112 12.64 -2.12 -5.16
CA ASN A 112 13.53 -2.76 -4.20
C ASN A 112 14.33 -1.73 -3.41
N THR A 113 14.70 -2.06 -2.18
CA THR A 113 15.47 -1.13 -1.33
C THR A 113 16.80 -0.69 -1.97
N ASP A 114 17.44 -1.56 -2.74
CA ASP A 114 18.73 -1.25 -3.36
C ASP A 114 18.60 -0.40 -4.64
N ASP A 115 17.38 -0.28 -5.19
CA ASP A 115 17.05 0.42 -6.42
C ASP A 115 16.31 1.74 -6.19
N ILE A 116 16.02 2.11 -4.93
CA ILE A 116 15.46 3.43 -4.63
C ILE A 116 16.47 4.53 -4.99
N PHE A 117 15.95 5.66 -5.46
CA PHE A 117 16.81 6.73 -5.99
C PHE A 117 17.84 7.22 -4.97
N THR A 118 17.53 7.22 -3.68
CA THR A 118 18.47 7.58 -2.61
C THR A 118 19.64 6.60 -2.50
N SER A 119 19.39 5.29 -2.64
CA SER A 119 20.44 4.26 -2.67
C SER A 119 21.30 4.39 -3.92
N ILE A 120 20.70 4.72 -5.06
CA ILE A 120 21.43 4.95 -6.32
C ILE A 120 22.29 6.21 -6.20
N MET A 121 21.74 7.30 -5.64
CA MET A 121 22.52 8.53 -5.40
C MET A 121 23.71 8.30 -4.48
N GLU A 122 23.53 7.52 -3.41
CA GLU A 122 24.62 7.18 -2.49
C GLU A 122 25.73 6.40 -3.20
N LYS A 123 25.37 5.34 -3.93
CA LYS A 123 26.31 4.54 -4.73
C LYS A 123 27.09 5.41 -5.73
N ASN A 124 26.42 6.26 -6.46
CA ASN A 124 27.04 7.14 -7.46
C ASN A 124 27.92 8.23 -6.83
N SER A 125 27.55 8.72 -5.66
CA SER A 125 28.35 9.70 -4.92
C SER A 125 29.61 9.10 -4.34
N ALA A 126 29.59 7.83 -3.93
CA ALA A 126 30.77 7.10 -3.48
C ALA A 126 31.78 6.83 -4.61
N ILE A 127 31.31 6.68 -5.85
CA ILE A 127 32.16 6.47 -7.04
C ILE A 127 32.90 7.76 -7.45
N ARG A 128 32.42 8.94 -7.07
CA ARG A 128 33.03 10.25 -7.42
C ARG A 128 34.09 10.72 -6.44
N LYS A 129 34.67 9.86 -5.62
CA LYS A 129 35.86 10.16 -4.81
C LYS A 129 37.12 9.89 -5.63
N TYR A 130 37.42 10.81 -6.55
CA TYR A 130 38.74 10.98 -7.09
C TYR A 130 39.25 12.38 -6.73
#